data_f7098f9cdfa00cc40345f1b2655d95c0
#
_entry.id   f7098f9cdfa00cc40345f1b2655d95c0
#
_cell.length_a   1.000
_cell.length_b   1.000
_cell.length_c   1.000
_cell.angle_alpha   90.00
_cell.angle_beta   90.00
_cell.angle_gamma   90.00
#
_symmetry.space_group_name_H-M   'P 1'
#
loop_
_entity.id
_entity.type
_entity.pdbx_description
1 polymer ?
#
loop_
_entity_poly.entity_id
_entity_poly.type
_entity_poly.pdbx_seq_one_letter_code
_entity_poly.pdbx_strand_id
1 'polypeptide(L)'
;NPATDAVMYGNGTSFACPLIAGMAASLWSALPQATNMEIRELIIRSCDRYHQPHEQYGYGIPDVWEAYTSVTTDLPSPLHSTPYTKILHNGQLYILYNGLKYNLLGNKIE
;
A
#
# COMPACT_ATOMS: atom_id res chain seq x y z
N ASN A 1 -22.38 -11.77 -26.31
CA ASN A 1 -23.58 -12.47 -26.76
C ASN A 1 -23.18 -13.84 -27.32
N PRO A 2 -23.55 -14.96 -26.67
CA PRO A 2 -23.14 -16.31 -27.11
C PRO A 2 -23.66 -16.70 -28.51
N ALA A 3 -24.64 -15.98 -29.03
CA ALA A 3 -25.18 -16.25 -30.36
C ALA A 3 -24.46 -15.49 -31.50
N THR A 4 -23.73 -14.42 -31.20
CA THR A 4 -23.18 -13.52 -32.23
C THR A 4 -21.72 -13.12 -32.00
N ASP A 5 -21.06 -13.61 -30.93
CA ASP A 5 -19.72 -13.17 -30.46
C ASP A 5 -19.55 -11.64 -30.36
N ALA A 6 -20.66 -10.89 -30.34
CA ALA A 6 -20.64 -9.45 -30.27
C ALA A 6 -20.42 -8.95 -28.85
N VAL A 7 -19.63 -7.90 -28.71
CA VAL A 7 -19.46 -7.17 -27.45
C VAL A 7 -20.81 -6.53 -27.08
N MET A 8 -21.24 -6.77 -25.86
CA MET A 8 -22.46 -6.20 -25.31
C MET A 8 -22.12 -5.20 -24.19
N TYR A 9 -22.90 -4.11 -24.15
CA TYR A 9 -22.86 -3.19 -23.02
C TYR A 9 -23.77 -3.72 -21.91
N GLY A 10 -23.24 -3.84 -20.70
CA GLY A 10 -23.99 -4.24 -19.51
C GLY A 10 -23.85 -3.19 -18.41
N ASN A 11 -24.93 -2.95 -17.68
CA ASN A 11 -24.95 -2.08 -16.51
C ASN A 11 -25.19 -2.90 -15.25
N GLY A 12 -24.49 -2.57 -14.17
CA GLY A 12 -24.70 -3.18 -12.85
C GLY A 12 -23.44 -3.14 -11.99
N THR A 13 -23.64 -3.01 -10.71
CA THR A 13 -22.56 -3.02 -9.70
C THR A 13 -21.76 -4.33 -9.70
N SER A 14 -22.37 -5.43 -10.19
CA SER A 14 -21.71 -6.73 -10.36
C SER A 14 -20.52 -6.67 -11.32
N PHE A 15 -20.52 -5.73 -12.28
CA PHE A 15 -19.38 -5.53 -13.18
C PHE A 15 -18.26 -4.68 -12.54
N ALA A 16 -18.58 -3.86 -11.56
CA ALA A 16 -17.60 -3.07 -10.84
C ALA A 16 -16.79 -3.93 -9.83
N CYS A 17 -17.40 -4.94 -9.24
CA CYS A 17 -16.78 -5.80 -8.24
C CYS A 17 -15.47 -6.47 -8.73
N PRO A 18 -15.41 -7.16 -9.87
CA PRO A 18 -14.18 -7.76 -10.38
C PRO A 18 -13.12 -6.70 -10.75
N LEU A 19 -13.52 -5.49 -11.16
CA LEU A 19 -12.58 -4.40 -11.41
C LEU A 19 -11.88 -3.98 -10.12
N ILE A 20 -12.64 -3.77 -9.04
CA ILE A 20 -12.05 -3.45 -7.72
C ILE A 20 -11.18 -4.59 -7.20
N ALA A 21 -11.59 -5.84 -7.41
CA ALA A 21 -10.78 -7.01 -7.03
C ALA A 21 -9.44 -7.05 -7.80
N GLY A 22 -9.46 -6.75 -9.10
CA GLY A 22 -8.25 -6.64 -9.93
C GLY A 22 -7.34 -5.48 -9.48
N MET A 23 -7.92 -4.33 -9.15
CA MET A 23 -7.21 -3.19 -8.60
C MET A 23 -6.54 -3.54 -7.26
N ALA A 24 -7.26 -4.21 -6.35
CA ALA A 24 -6.72 -4.66 -5.08
C ALA A 24 -5.56 -5.64 -5.26
N ALA A 25 -5.70 -6.60 -6.17
CA ALA A 25 -4.64 -7.58 -6.47
C ALA A 25 -3.39 -6.89 -7.04
N SER A 26 -3.57 -5.93 -7.96
CA SER A 26 -2.47 -5.17 -8.55
C SER A 26 -1.75 -4.32 -7.50
N LEU A 27 -2.49 -3.60 -6.65
CA LEU A 27 -1.93 -2.81 -5.57
C LEU A 27 -1.19 -3.68 -4.56
N TRP A 28 -1.76 -4.83 -4.20
CA TRP A 28 -1.13 -5.76 -3.26
C TRP A 28 0.15 -6.38 -3.85
N SER A 29 0.17 -6.68 -5.14
CA SER A 29 1.38 -7.13 -5.82
C SER A 29 2.51 -6.09 -5.77
N ALA A 30 2.16 -4.80 -5.84
CA ALA A 30 3.13 -3.70 -5.74
C ALA A 30 3.56 -3.42 -4.28
N LEU A 31 2.74 -3.80 -3.30
CA LEU A 31 2.96 -3.60 -1.86
C LEU A 31 2.89 -4.95 -1.10
N PRO A 32 3.82 -5.88 -1.34
CA PRO A 32 3.73 -7.26 -0.83
C PRO A 32 3.80 -7.37 0.69
N GLN A 33 4.26 -6.31 1.38
CA GLN A 33 4.33 -6.26 2.84
C GLN A 33 3.04 -5.73 3.49
N ALA A 34 2.13 -5.17 2.69
CA ALA A 34 0.88 -4.65 3.20
C ALA A 34 -0.09 -5.78 3.54
N THR A 35 -0.83 -5.60 4.62
CA THR A 35 -1.91 -6.51 5.00
C THR A 35 -3.15 -6.29 4.13
N ASN A 36 -4.07 -7.24 4.11
CA ASN A 36 -5.34 -7.11 3.39
C ASN A 36 -6.16 -5.89 3.85
N MET A 37 -6.10 -5.56 5.14
CA MET A 37 -6.81 -4.41 5.70
C MET A 37 -6.18 -3.09 5.26
N GLU A 38 -4.85 -3.02 5.17
CA GLU A 38 -4.13 -1.85 4.65
C GLU A 38 -4.45 -1.62 3.17
N ILE A 39 -4.43 -2.68 2.35
CA ILE A 39 -4.83 -2.58 0.93
C ILE A 39 -6.26 -2.07 0.78
N ARG A 40 -7.19 -2.60 1.58
CA ARG A 40 -8.58 -2.13 1.60
C ARG A 40 -8.67 -0.63 1.95
N GLU A 41 -7.96 -0.21 2.99
CA GLU A 41 -7.98 1.17 3.45
C GLU A 41 -7.37 2.13 2.41
N LEU A 42 -6.28 1.75 1.77
CA LEU A 42 -5.64 2.53 0.70
C LEU A 42 -6.61 2.75 -0.48
N ILE A 43 -7.33 1.70 -0.90
CA ILE A 43 -8.32 1.80 -1.97
C ILE A 43 -9.47 2.74 -1.56
N ILE A 44 -9.98 2.61 -0.35
CA ILE A 44 -11.08 3.46 0.13
C ILE A 44 -10.64 4.93 0.20
N ARG A 45 -9.45 5.21 0.71
CA ARG A 45 -8.92 6.59 0.83
C ARG A 45 -8.67 7.25 -0.51
N SER A 46 -8.32 6.47 -1.54
CA SER A 46 -8.09 6.98 -2.89
C SER A 46 -9.38 7.28 -3.67
N CYS A 47 -10.54 6.99 -3.08
CA CYS A 47 -11.81 7.24 -3.74
C CYS A 47 -12.14 8.75 -3.80
N ASP A 48 -12.66 9.21 -4.94
CA ASP A 48 -12.99 10.61 -5.22
C ASP A 48 -13.98 11.24 -4.24
N ARG A 49 -14.76 10.41 -3.52
CA ARG A 49 -15.75 10.83 -2.51
C ARG A 49 -15.38 10.41 -1.09
N TYR A 50 -14.13 10.11 -0.83
CA TYR A 50 -13.71 9.63 0.50
C TYR A 50 -14.16 10.55 1.63
N HIS A 51 -14.05 11.88 1.46
CA HIS A 51 -14.41 12.87 2.48
C HIS A 51 -15.91 13.20 2.53
N GLN A 52 -16.67 12.84 1.48
CA GLN A 52 -18.12 13.06 1.39
C GLN A 52 -18.79 11.86 0.71
N PRO A 53 -18.88 10.71 1.40
CA PRO A 53 -19.51 9.54 0.84
C PRO A 53 -21.00 9.78 0.59
N HIS A 54 -21.50 9.17 -0.47
CA HIS A 54 -22.89 9.33 -0.91
C HIS A 54 -23.68 8.04 -0.72
N GLU A 55 -24.95 8.13 -0.34
CA GLU A 55 -25.80 6.96 -0.05
C GLU A 55 -25.89 5.97 -1.23
N GLN A 56 -25.90 6.47 -2.47
CA GLN A 56 -25.99 5.65 -3.68
C GLN A 56 -24.64 5.28 -4.28
N TYR A 57 -23.61 6.10 -4.09
CA TYR A 57 -22.29 5.95 -4.72
C TYR A 57 -21.18 5.55 -3.73
N GLY A 58 -21.50 5.44 -2.45
CA GLY A 58 -20.52 5.13 -1.42
C GLY A 58 -19.36 6.11 -1.42
N TYR A 59 -18.16 5.61 -1.39
CA TYR A 59 -16.92 6.40 -1.46
C TYR A 59 -16.55 6.84 -2.88
N GLY A 60 -17.30 6.41 -3.91
CA GLY A 60 -17.07 6.76 -5.31
C GLY A 60 -16.08 5.84 -6.01
N ILE A 61 -15.28 6.42 -6.91
CA ILE A 61 -14.37 5.69 -7.80
C ILE A 61 -12.96 5.74 -7.20
N PRO A 62 -12.29 4.59 -7.00
CA PRO A 62 -10.93 4.55 -6.47
C PRO A 62 -9.90 4.94 -7.54
N ASP A 63 -8.83 5.60 -7.12
CA ASP A 63 -7.62 5.85 -7.88
C ASP A 63 -6.47 5.00 -7.33
N VAL A 64 -6.12 3.92 -8.05
CA VAL A 64 -5.06 2.98 -7.63
C VAL A 64 -3.69 3.63 -7.65
N TRP A 65 -3.46 4.58 -8.55
CA TRP A 65 -2.19 5.31 -8.61
C TRP A 65 -2.03 6.21 -7.39
N GLU A 66 -3.08 6.93 -7.01
CA GLU A 66 -3.09 7.71 -5.76
C GLU A 66 -2.89 6.81 -4.54
N ALA A 67 -3.60 5.67 -4.47
CA ALA A 67 -3.42 4.68 -3.41
C ALA A 67 -1.97 4.21 -3.28
N TYR A 68 -1.30 3.92 -4.40
CA TYR A 68 0.10 3.51 -4.42
C TYR A 68 1.05 4.64 -4.04
N THR A 69 0.89 5.82 -4.62
CA THR A 69 1.78 6.96 -4.37
C THR A 69 1.64 7.52 -2.97
N SER A 70 0.45 7.46 -2.36
CA SER A 70 0.26 7.88 -0.97
C SER A 70 1.14 7.11 0.02
N VAL A 71 1.43 5.84 -0.27
CA VAL A 71 2.33 5.02 0.57
C VAL A 71 3.80 5.26 0.21
N THR A 72 4.10 5.53 -1.08
CA THR A 72 5.49 5.67 -1.55
C THR A 72 6.03 7.09 -1.40
N THR A 73 5.17 8.10 -1.42
CA THR A 73 5.57 9.52 -1.21
C THR A 73 5.58 9.92 0.26
N ASP A 74 4.75 9.30 1.08
CA ASP A 74 4.83 9.40 2.55
C ASP A 74 5.87 8.41 3.13
N LEU A 75 6.91 8.06 2.38
CA LEU A 75 8.06 7.44 2.97
C LEU A 75 8.79 8.43 3.93
N PRO A 76 8.29 8.58 5.17
CA PRO A 76 9.18 8.63 6.27
C PRO A 76 9.48 7.16 6.55
N SER A 77 10.67 6.71 6.31
CA SER A 77 11.17 5.45 6.88
C SER A 77 10.28 4.20 6.78
N PRO A 78 10.85 3.06 6.49
CA PRO A 78 10.11 1.80 6.32
C PRO A 78 9.07 1.66 7.44
N LEU A 79 7.88 1.13 7.10
CA LEU A 79 6.73 0.78 7.95
C LEU A 79 7.06 -0.17 9.13
N HIS A 80 8.32 -0.29 9.44
CA HIS A 80 8.87 -0.65 10.72
C HIS A 80 9.72 0.54 11.16
N SER A 81 9.22 1.31 12.11
CA SER A 81 10.08 1.94 13.09
C SER A 81 10.83 0.83 13.82
N THR A 82 11.71 0.15 13.10
CA THR A 82 12.71 -0.68 13.76
C THR A 82 13.47 0.30 14.63
N PRO A 83 13.53 0.09 15.92
CA PRO A 83 14.17 1.02 16.85
C PRO A 83 15.69 0.95 16.70
N TYR A 84 16.16 0.95 15.45
CA TYR A 84 17.58 0.96 15.16
C TYR A 84 17.97 2.24 14.41
N THR A 85 19.08 2.81 14.77
CA THR A 85 19.71 3.95 14.08
C THR A 85 21.04 3.50 13.50
N LYS A 86 21.30 3.86 12.25
CA LYS A 86 22.63 3.65 11.64
C LYS A 86 23.51 4.84 11.99
N ILE A 87 24.68 4.61 12.52
CA ILE A 87 25.68 5.63 12.83
C ILE A 87 27.00 5.33 12.14
N LEU A 88 27.62 6.36 11.57
CA LEU A 88 28.97 6.29 11.06
C LEU A 88 29.91 6.94 12.09
N HIS A 89 30.86 6.15 12.61
CA HIS A 89 31.83 6.64 13.57
C HIS A 89 33.22 6.12 13.17
N ASN A 90 34.19 7.02 13.03
CA ASN A 90 35.56 6.73 12.58
C ASN A 90 35.63 5.92 11.25
N GLY A 91 34.73 6.21 10.29
CA GLY A 91 34.67 5.51 9.02
C GLY A 91 34.04 4.12 9.06
N GLN A 92 33.57 3.66 10.22
CA GLN A 92 32.87 2.38 10.37
C GLN A 92 31.38 2.59 10.64
N LEU A 93 30.56 1.74 9.99
CA LEU A 93 29.08 1.76 10.15
C LEU A 93 28.70 0.86 11.32
N TYR A 94 27.88 1.39 12.21
CA TYR A 94 27.30 0.70 13.35
C TYR A 94 25.79 0.79 13.34
N ILE A 95 25.15 -0.19 13.98
CA ILE A 95 23.69 -0.22 14.19
C ILE A 95 23.44 -0.04 15.68
N LEU A 96 22.70 1.01 16.04
CA LEU A 96 22.16 1.21 17.37
C LEU A 96 20.77 0.58 17.46
N TYR A 97 20.59 -0.34 18.40
CA TYR A 97 19.31 -0.98 18.66
C TYR A 97 19.08 -1.06 20.16
N ASN A 98 17.97 -0.52 20.65
CA ASN A 98 17.63 -0.42 22.07
C ASN A 98 18.80 0.13 22.95
N GLY A 99 19.50 1.15 22.45
CA GLY A 99 20.63 1.75 23.16
C GLY A 99 21.92 0.93 23.12
N LEU A 100 21.93 -0.21 22.44
CA LEU A 100 23.10 -1.06 22.27
C LEU A 100 23.69 -0.86 20.88
N LYS A 101 25.01 -0.92 20.78
CA LYS A 101 25.78 -0.73 19.55
C LYS A 101 26.20 -2.07 18.97
N TYR A 102 25.97 -2.28 17.69
CA TYR A 102 26.32 -3.50 16.97
C TYR A 102 27.16 -3.17 15.74
N ASN A 103 28.10 -4.05 15.38
CA ASN A 103 28.83 -3.96 14.11
C ASN A 103 27.99 -4.57 12.96
N LEU A 104 28.48 -4.47 11.72
CA LEU A 104 27.79 -5.03 10.53
C LEU A 104 27.67 -6.55 10.54
N LEU A 105 28.43 -7.24 11.38
CA LEU A 105 28.37 -8.70 11.58
C LEU A 105 27.34 -9.10 12.66
N GLY A 106 26.67 -8.12 13.27
CA GLY A 106 25.68 -8.35 14.33
C GLY A 106 26.31 -8.54 15.72
N ASN A 107 27.61 -8.36 15.88
CA ASN A 107 28.27 -8.46 17.18
C ASN A 107 28.06 -7.17 17.98
N LYS A 108 27.65 -7.31 19.24
CA LYS A 108 27.57 -6.20 20.18
C LYS A 108 28.96 -5.63 20.45
N ILE A 109 29.05 -4.30 20.46
CA ILE A 109 30.25 -3.55 20.75
C ILE A 109 30.01 -2.75 22.03
N GLU A 110 30.94 -2.80 22.94
CA GLU A 110 30.88 -2.00 24.17
C GLU A 110 31.02 -0.49 23.89
#